data_f5b82ea5ff207fb5eda12efe226d3320
#
_entry.id   f5b82ea5ff207fb5eda12efe226d3320
#
_cell.length_a   1.000
_cell.length_b   1.000
_cell.length_c   1.000
_cell.angle_alpha   90.00
_cell.angle_beta   90.00
_cell.angle_gamma   90.00
#
_symmetry.space_group_name_H-M   'P 1'
#
loop_
_entity.id
_entity.type
_entity.pdbx_description
1 polymer ?
#
loop_
_entity_poly.entity_id
_entity_poly.type
_entity_poly.pdbx_seq_one_letter_code
_entity_poly.pdbx_strand_id
1 'polypeptide(L)'
;MVRIKRKDELSKEEKRRREIFRSILCIMMIIFIITQLMLPETGVLGMVNEGSLSILFLGYGGSFLWSGMKRRKEDKTAVILGVLMSILLFTVGGWMSRKIAADLISGPKTILLTSVTTEESLGVSGIISHHYYLCGRDGNWEEYQFDISADEYYELEGEKQIKVLCYPRTERILKFL
;
A
#
# COMPACT_ATOMS: atom_id res chain seq x y z
N MET A 1 57.08 4.77 -5.06
CA MET A 1 56.01 5.71 -4.69
C MET A 1 54.69 5.25 -5.34
N VAL A 2 53.92 4.43 -4.63
CA VAL A 2 52.70 3.82 -5.14
C VAL A 2 51.58 4.85 -5.00
N ARG A 3 51.07 5.34 -6.11
CA ARG A 3 49.92 6.24 -6.17
C ARG A 3 48.67 5.44 -5.74
N ILE A 4 48.29 5.57 -4.49
CA ILE A 4 46.98 5.12 -4.00
C ILE A 4 45.95 5.99 -4.74
N LYS A 5 45.39 5.48 -5.84
CA LYS A 5 44.22 6.09 -6.48
C LYS A 5 43.12 6.11 -5.43
N ARG A 6 42.76 7.28 -4.92
CA ARG A 6 41.56 7.47 -4.10
C ARG A 6 40.35 6.90 -4.88
N LYS A 7 39.81 5.84 -4.32
CA LYS A 7 38.70 5.05 -4.85
C LYS A 7 37.34 5.75 -4.73
N ASP A 8 37.33 7.05 -4.42
CA ASP A 8 36.14 7.74 -3.88
C ASP A 8 35.49 8.75 -4.82
N GLU A 9 35.99 8.91 -6.05
CA GLU A 9 35.27 9.70 -7.01
C GLU A 9 34.36 8.82 -7.87
N LEU A 10 33.11 8.69 -7.41
CA LEU A 10 32.01 8.29 -8.29
C LEU A 10 32.07 9.19 -9.54
N SER A 11 31.98 8.57 -10.72
CA SER A 11 31.93 9.36 -11.96
C SER A 11 30.77 10.36 -11.87
N LYS A 12 30.91 11.53 -12.50
CA LYS A 12 29.84 12.55 -12.51
C LYS A 12 28.48 11.96 -12.92
N GLU A 13 28.49 10.97 -13.84
CA GLU A 13 27.29 10.25 -14.27
C GLU A 13 26.69 9.39 -13.16
N GLU A 14 27.50 8.69 -12.37
CA GLU A 14 27.00 7.89 -11.27
C GLU A 14 26.41 8.74 -10.15
N LYS A 15 27.00 9.90 -9.85
CA LYS A 15 26.42 10.88 -8.91
C LYS A 15 25.07 11.36 -9.42
N ARG A 16 24.99 11.78 -10.68
CA ARG A 16 23.75 12.24 -11.32
C ARG A 16 22.67 11.17 -11.31
N ARG A 17 22.99 9.91 -11.65
CA ARG A 17 22.02 8.80 -11.60
C ARG A 17 21.49 8.55 -10.18
N ARG A 18 22.36 8.66 -9.16
CA ARG A 18 21.92 8.53 -7.76
C ARG A 18 21.00 9.66 -7.33
N GLU A 19 21.30 10.89 -7.73
CA GLU A 19 20.44 12.05 -7.44
C GLU A 19 19.08 11.92 -8.12
N ILE A 20 19.05 11.55 -9.39
CA ILE A 20 17.80 11.29 -10.12
C ILE A 20 16.99 10.19 -9.41
N PHE A 21 17.63 9.09 -9.05
CA PHE A 21 16.95 7.99 -8.40
C PHE A 21 16.38 8.37 -7.01
N ARG A 22 17.15 9.12 -6.21
CA ARG A 22 16.67 9.68 -4.95
C ARG A 22 15.49 10.64 -5.15
N SER A 23 15.58 11.51 -6.16
CA SER A 23 14.49 12.43 -6.49
C SER A 23 13.21 11.68 -6.88
N ILE A 24 13.31 10.61 -7.67
CA ILE A 24 12.17 9.76 -8.03
C ILE A 24 11.53 9.16 -6.76
N LEU A 25 12.34 8.61 -5.84
CA LEU A 25 11.82 8.06 -4.59
C LEU A 25 11.15 9.12 -3.71
N CYS A 26 11.72 10.33 -3.63
CA CYS A 26 11.10 11.44 -2.90
C CYS A 26 9.77 11.84 -3.55
N ILE A 27 9.71 11.94 -4.88
CA ILE A 27 8.47 12.25 -5.61
C ILE A 27 7.42 11.16 -5.35
N MET A 28 7.79 9.88 -5.42
CA MET A 28 6.87 8.77 -5.10
C MET A 28 6.34 8.86 -3.67
N MET A 29 7.20 9.23 -2.70
CA MET A 29 6.76 9.43 -1.32
C MET A 29 5.78 10.60 -1.20
N ILE A 30 6.04 11.71 -1.88
CA ILE A 30 5.14 12.87 -1.88
C ILE A 30 3.80 12.50 -2.51
N ILE A 31 3.81 11.82 -3.67
CA ILE A 31 2.59 11.34 -4.32
C ILE A 31 1.81 10.42 -3.36
N PHE A 32 2.50 9.50 -2.71
CA PHE A 32 1.88 8.61 -1.73
C PHE A 32 1.21 9.38 -0.58
N ILE A 33 1.89 10.36 0.01
CA ILE A 33 1.33 11.18 1.09
C ILE A 33 0.08 11.94 0.59
N ILE A 34 0.14 12.52 -0.61
CA ILE A 34 -0.99 13.23 -1.22
C ILE A 34 -2.16 12.26 -1.44
N THR A 35 -1.91 11.06 -1.97
CA THR A 35 -2.96 10.07 -2.20
C THR A 35 -3.60 9.63 -0.89
N GLN A 36 -2.84 9.41 0.18
CA GLN A 36 -3.37 9.06 1.50
C GLN A 36 -4.23 10.17 2.13
N LEU A 37 -3.91 11.44 1.86
CA LEU A 37 -4.64 12.57 2.44
C LEU A 37 -5.86 13.00 1.61
N MET A 38 -5.86 12.76 0.29
CA MET A 38 -6.85 13.32 -0.61
C MET A 38 -7.80 12.28 -1.23
N LEU A 39 -7.37 11.03 -1.32
CA LEU A 39 -8.21 10.01 -1.94
C LEU A 39 -9.14 9.37 -0.90
N PRO A 40 -10.42 9.19 -1.24
CA PRO A 40 -11.35 8.47 -0.39
C PRO A 40 -10.91 7.01 -0.23
N GLU A 41 -11.28 6.42 0.89
CA GLU A 41 -11.00 5.00 1.18
C GLU A 41 -11.93 4.07 0.39
N THR A 42 -13.06 4.60 -0.10
CA THR A 42 -14.06 3.85 -0.87
C THR A 42 -13.93 4.06 -2.38
N GLY A 43 -14.56 3.17 -3.14
CA GLY A 43 -14.60 3.22 -4.59
C GLY A 43 -13.30 2.82 -5.28
N VAL A 44 -13.23 3.12 -6.57
CA VAL A 44 -12.03 2.85 -7.40
C VAL A 44 -10.81 3.62 -6.90
N LEU A 45 -11.01 4.80 -6.34
CA LEU A 45 -9.94 5.63 -5.80
C LEU A 45 -9.29 5.01 -4.57
N GLY A 46 -10.04 4.27 -3.74
CA GLY A 46 -9.49 3.47 -2.65
C GLY A 46 -8.51 2.38 -3.14
N MET A 47 -8.81 1.72 -4.26
CA MET A 47 -7.87 0.77 -4.89
C MET A 47 -6.60 1.46 -5.40
N VAL A 48 -6.70 2.67 -5.96
CA VAL A 48 -5.53 3.46 -6.39
C VAL A 48 -4.68 3.82 -5.19
N ASN A 49 -5.30 4.15 -4.08
CA ASN A 49 -4.60 4.45 -2.82
C ASN A 49 -3.79 3.25 -2.33
N GLU A 50 -4.39 2.07 -2.23
CA GLU A 50 -3.71 0.83 -1.85
C GLU A 50 -2.62 0.43 -2.88
N GLY A 51 -2.90 0.62 -4.18
CA GLY A 51 -1.94 0.39 -5.26
C GLY A 51 -0.72 1.30 -5.15
N SER A 52 -0.89 2.55 -4.75
CA SER A 52 0.20 3.50 -4.57
C SER A 52 1.18 3.05 -3.48
N LEU A 53 0.66 2.51 -2.38
CA LEU A 53 1.47 1.93 -1.29
C LEU A 53 2.26 0.71 -1.75
N SER A 54 1.61 -0.18 -2.52
CA SER A 54 2.27 -1.34 -3.11
C SER A 54 3.43 -0.97 -4.03
N ILE A 55 3.23 0.00 -4.92
CA ILE A 55 4.27 0.53 -5.83
C ILE A 55 5.42 1.13 -5.02
N LEU A 56 5.11 1.86 -3.96
CA LEU A 56 6.10 2.45 -3.07
C LEU A 56 6.98 1.38 -2.42
N PHE A 57 6.39 0.32 -1.86
CA PHE A 57 7.16 -0.78 -1.27
C PHE A 57 8.06 -1.48 -2.29
N LEU A 58 7.55 -1.75 -3.49
CA LEU A 58 8.36 -2.35 -4.57
C LEU A 58 9.50 -1.43 -5.01
N GLY A 59 9.25 -0.13 -5.12
CA GLY A 59 10.27 0.86 -5.49
C GLY A 59 11.39 0.97 -4.44
N TYR A 60 11.02 1.08 -3.16
CA TYR A 60 12.00 1.10 -2.07
C TYR A 60 12.73 -0.23 -1.93
N GLY A 61 12.04 -1.36 -2.08
CA GLY A 61 12.66 -2.70 -2.11
C GLY A 61 13.75 -2.80 -3.17
N GLY A 62 13.46 -2.35 -4.40
CA GLY A 62 14.44 -2.26 -5.48
C GLY A 62 15.63 -1.34 -5.15
N SER A 63 15.36 -0.23 -4.48
CA SER A 63 16.37 0.72 -4.03
C SER A 63 17.36 0.11 -3.04
N PHE A 64 16.82 -0.59 -2.02
CA PHE A 64 17.65 -1.26 -1.01
C PHE A 64 18.50 -2.37 -1.64
N LEU A 65 17.91 -3.18 -2.53
CA LEU A 65 18.65 -4.23 -3.24
C LEU A 65 19.79 -3.66 -4.08
N TRP A 66 19.50 -2.62 -4.88
CA TRP A 66 20.50 -1.94 -5.69
C TRP A 66 21.63 -1.35 -4.86
N SER A 67 21.30 -0.65 -3.77
CA SER A 67 22.27 -0.05 -2.86
C SER A 67 23.13 -1.09 -2.15
N GLY A 68 22.52 -2.20 -1.73
CA GLY A 68 23.21 -3.33 -1.12
C GLY A 68 24.21 -3.98 -2.08
N MET A 69 23.78 -4.32 -3.30
CA MET A 69 24.65 -4.91 -4.31
C MET A 69 25.85 -4.01 -4.66
N LYS A 70 25.66 -2.69 -4.71
CA LYS A 70 26.75 -1.76 -5.02
C LYS A 70 27.81 -1.69 -3.92
N ARG A 71 27.42 -1.88 -2.64
CA ARG A 71 28.33 -1.86 -1.48
C ARG A 71 28.97 -3.20 -1.15
N ARG A 72 28.73 -4.25 -1.95
CA ARG A 72 29.17 -5.63 -1.69
C ARG A 72 30.66 -5.79 -1.38
N LYS A 73 31.52 -4.89 -1.91
CA LYS A 73 32.98 -4.96 -1.70
C LYS A 73 33.45 -4.19 -0.47
N GLU A 74 32.61 -3.35 0.12
CA GLU A 74 33.02 -2.41 1.17
C GLU A 74 32.50 -2.81 2.55
N ASP A 75 31.24 -3.24 2.61
CA ASP A 75 30.57 -3.55 3.88
C ASP A 75 29.56 -4.71 3.70
N LYS A 76 29.93 -5.89 4.21
CA LYS A 76 29.09 -7.08 4.16
C LYS A 76 27.80 -6.93 4.98
N THR A 77 27.86 -6.22 6.10
CA THR A 77 26.71 -6.01 6.97
C THR A 77 25.67 -5.14 6.29
N ALA A 78 26.09 -4.06 5.62
CA ALA A 78 25.19 -3.20 4.85
C ALA A 78 24.52 -3.95 3.68
N VAL A 79 25.22 -4.92 3.07
CA VAL A 79 24.64 -5.78 2.02
C VAL A 79 23.54 -6.67 2.59
N ILE A 80 23.83 -7.36 3.69
CA ILE A 80 22.87 -8.27 4.35
C ILE A 80 21.61 -7.50 4.75
N LEU A 81 21.76 -6.36 5.42
CA LEU A 81 20.63 -5.51 5.79
C LEU A 81 19.84 -5.02 4.57
N GLY A 82 20.53 -4.59 3.52
CA GLY A 82 19.87 -4.15 2.29
C GLY A 82 19.06 -5.27 1.61
N VAL A 83 19.60 -6.48 1.58
CA VAL A 83 18.90 -7.66 1.03
C VAL A 83 17.70 -8.03 1.90
N LEU A 84 17.87 -8.09 3.21
CA LEU A 84 16.76 -8.41 4.13
C LEU A 84 15.62 -7.40 4.02
N MET A 85 15.94 -6.10 4.01
CA MET A 85 14.93 -5.05 3.81
C MET A 85 14.26 -5.14 2.45
N SER A 86 15.00 -5.47 1.39
CA SER A 86 14.42 -5.68 0.06
C SER A 86 13.44 -6.86 0.04
N ILE A 87 13.81 -7.99 0.64
CA ILE A 87 12.94 -9.17 0.73
C ILE A 87 11.65 -8.80 1.47
N LEU A 88 11.75 -8.13 2.62
CA LEU A 88 10.59 -7.71 3.39
C LEU A 88 9.65 -6.82 2.55
N LEU A 89 10.20 -5.78 1.93
CA LEU A 89 9.42 -4.83 1.13
C LEU A 89 8.81 -5.48 -0.12
N PHE A 90 9.53 -6.37 -0.81
CA PHE A 90 9.00 -7.11 -1.95
C PHE A 90 7.92 -8.11 -1.53
N THR A 91 8.05 -8.74 -0.38
CA THR A 91 7.03 -9.66 0.13
C THR A 91 5.73 -8.90 0.42
N VAL A 92 5.81 -7.79 1.15
CA VAL A 92 4.63 -6.98 1.48
C VAL A 92 4.02 -6.35 0.22
N GLY A 93 4.83 -5.67 -0.60
CA GLY A 93 4.35 -5.03 -1.82
C GLY A 93 3.80 -6.03 -2.85
N GLY A 94 4.43 -7.18 -2.98
CA GLY A 94 3.97 -8.26 -3.86
C GLY A 94 2.65 -8.88 -3.38
N TRP A 95 2.49 -9.06 -2.07
CA TRP A 95 1.24 -9.57 -1.49
C TRP A 95 0.07 -8.61 -1.72
N MET A 96 0.28 -7.31 -1.50
CA MET A 96 -0.71 -6.28 -1.78
C MET A 96 -1.04 -6.22 -3.29
N SER A 97 -0.03 -6.18 -4.16
CA SER A 97 -0.21 -6.18 -5.62
C SER A 97 -1.02 -7.38 -6.11
N ARG A 98 -0.82 -8.57 -5.50
CA ARG A 98 -1.56 -9.78 -5.86
C ARG A 98 -3.05 -9.64 -5.59
N LYS A 99 -3.45 -9.08 -4.46
CA LYS A 99 -4.87 -8.84 -4.12
C LYS A 99 -5.52 -7.93 -5.16
N ILE A 100 -4.89 -6.79 -5.44
CA ILE A 100 -5.38 -5.82 -6.42
C ILE A 100 -5.47 -6.43 -7.82
N ALA A 101 -4.41 -7.09 -8.29
CA ALA A 101 -4.39 -7.73 -9.60
C ALA A 101 -5.48 -8.80 -9.72
N ALA A 102 -5.68 -9.61 -8.69
CA ALA A 102 -6.68 -10.65 -8.68
C ALA A 102 -8.11 -10.09 -8.74
N ASP A 103 -8.37 -8.97 -8.05
CA ASP A 103 -9.67 -8.30 -8.11
C ASP A 103 -9.91 -7.60 -9.46
N LEU A 104 -8.89 -6.98 -10.03
CA LEU A 104 -8.98 -6.38 -11.37
C LEU A 104 -9.28 -7.44 -12.46
N ILE A 105 -8.68 -8.63 -12.35
CA ILE A 105 -8.92 -9.73 -13.29
C ILE A 105 -10.31 -10.34 -13.10
N SER A 106 -10.72 -10.54 -11.83
CA SER A 106 -12.02 -11.17 -11.52
C SER A 106 -13.20 -10.21 -11.74
N GLY A 107 -12.95 -8.91 -11.73
CA GLY A 107 -13.97 -7.87 -11.76
C GLY A 107 -14.72 -7.71 -10.43
N PRO A 108 -15.52 -6.65 -10.30
CA PRO A 108 -16.30 -6.41 -9.11
C PRO A 108 -17.45 -7.43 -8.98
N LYS A 109 -17.81 -7.73 -7.75
CA LYS A 109 -18.91 -8.64 -7.41
C LYS A 109 -20.00 -7.93 -6.62
N THR A 110 -21.22 -8.32 -6.86
CA THR A 110 -22.35 -7.88 -6.04
C THR A 110 -22.54 -8.87 -4.91
N ILE A 111 -22.49 -8.40 -3.67
CA ILE A 111 -22.66 -9.19 -2.45
C ILE A 111 -23.83 -8.63 -1.66
N LEU A 112 -24.67 -9.49 -1.14
CA LEU A 112 -25.68 -9.16 -0.15
C LEU A 112 -25.11 -9.45 1.22
N LEU A 113 -24.82 -8.41 1.98
CA LEU A 113 -24.38 -8.52 3.36
C LEU A 113 -25.59 -8.66 4.28
N THR A 114 -25.49 -9.59 5.19
CA THR A 114 -26.47 -9.83 6.25
C THR A 114 -25.81 -9.67 7.62
N SER A 115 -26.58 -9.45 8.66
CA SER A 115 -26.06 -9.14 10.01
C SER A 115 -25.05 -8.00 10.00
N VAL A 116 -25.42 -6.95 9.29
CA VAL A 116 -24.58 -5.78 9.12
C VAL A 116 -24.40 -5.04 10.43
N THR A 117 -23.17 -4.66 10.72
CA THR A 117 -22.77 -3.77 11.82
C THR A 117 -21.80 -2.74 11.33
N THR A 118 -21.93 -1.54 11.84
CA THR A 118 -20.94 -0.49 11.61
C THR A 118 -20.04 -0.37 12.83
N GLU A 119 -18.73 -0.31 12.63
CA GLU A 119 -17.74 -0.25 13.69
C GLU A 119 -16.85 0.97 13.50
N GLU A 120 -16.54 1.64 14.60
CA GLU A 120 -15.57 2.72 14.65
C GLU A 120 -14.30 2.23 15.36
N SER A 121 -13.16 2.40 14.74
CA SER A 121 -11.85 2.10 15.34
C SER A 121 -11.05 3.37 15.51
N LEU A 122 -10.63 3.60 16.74
CA LEU A 122 -9.65 4.64 17.04
C LEU A 122 -8.26 4.10 16.68
N GLY A 123 -7.60 4.74 15.72
CA GLY A 123 -6.22 4.39 15.36
C GLY A 123 -5.29 4.46 16.57
N VAL A 124 -4.17 3.72 16.51
CA VAL A 124 -3.19 3.54 17.61
C VAL A 124 -2.71 4.87 18.23
N SER A 125 -2.84 5.97 17.51
CA SER A 125 -2.49 7.31 18.01
C SER A 125 -3.67 8.07 18.63
N GLY A 126 -4.90 7.57 18.56
CA GLY A 126 -6.10 8.14 19.19
C GLY A 126 -6.47 9.58 18.78
N ILE A 127 -5.61 10.24 18.02
CA ILE A 127 -5.67 11.70 17.78
C ILE A 127 -5.80 12.02 16.29
N ILE A 128 -5.45 11.11 15.37
CA ILE A 128 -5.22 11.49 13.97
C ILE A 128 -6.10 10.75 12.95
N SER A 129 -6.70 9.62 13.27
CA SER A 129 -7.62 8.96 12.32
C SER A 129 -8.69 8.11 13.01
N HIS A 130 -9.93 8.45 12.76
CA HIS A 130 -11.06 7.56 12.96
C HIS A 130 -11.20 6.70 11.69
N HIS A 131 -11.22 5.41 11.85
CA HIS A 131 -11.52 4.48 10.77
C HIS A 131 -12.90 3.90 11.00
N TYR A 132 -13.72 3.94 9.97
CA TYR A 132 -15.06 3.42 10.00
C TYR A 132 -15.15 2.17 9.14
N TYR A 133 -15.79 1.14 9.66
CA TYR A 133 -15.90 -0.15 9.01
C TYR A 133 -17.35 -0.57 8.89
N LEU A 134 -17.68 -1.16 7.75
CA LEU A 134 -18.90 -1.90 7.52
C LEU A 134 -18.57 -3.39 7.58
N CYS A 135 -19.07 -4.07 8.60
CA CYS A 135 -18.89 -5.50 8.79
C CYS A 135 -20.18 -6.24 8.43
N GLY A 136 -20.07 -7.42 7.85
CA GLY A 136 -21.22 -8.24 7.52
C GLY A 136 -20.83 -9.60 6.97
N ARG A 137 -21.83 -10.48 6.77
CA ARG A 137 -21.63 -11.82 6.22
C ARG A 137 -22.40 -11.97 4.92
N ASP A 138 -21.84 -12.71 3.99
CA ASP A 138 -22.54 -13.07 2.76
C ASP A 138 -23.41 -14.35 2.95
N GLY A 139 -24.08 -14.79 1.88
CA GLY A 139 -24.88 -16.01 1.88
C GLY A 139 -24.08 -17.30 2.10
N ASN A 140 -22.76 -17.27 1.99
CA ASN A 140 -21.86 -18.40 2.24
C ASN A 140 -21.21 -18.35 3.64
N TRP A 141 -21.65 -17.42 4.49
CA TRP A 141 -21.08 -17.17 5.83
C TRP A 141 -19.64 -16.62 5.81
N GLU A 142 -19.17 -16.11 4.68
CA GLU A 142 -17.90 -15.40 4.63
C GLU A 142 -18.06 -14.02 5.27
N GLU A 143 -17.14 -13.68 6.16
CA GLU A 143 -17.12 -12.38 6.85
C GLU A 143 -16.36 -11.36 5.98
N TYR A 144 -16.94 -10.20 5.85
CA TYR A 144 -16.36 -9.07 5.15
C TYR A 144 -16.26 -7.87 6.08
N GLN A 145 -15.15 -7.13 5.94
CA GLN A 145 -14.94 -5.86 6.62
C GLN A 145 -14.49 -4.85 5.58
N PHE A 146 -15.32 -3.86 5.33
CA PHE A 146 -15.05 -2.83 4.34
C PHE A 146 -14.76 -1.50 5.04
N ASP A 147 -13.70 -0.81 4.59
CA ASP A 147 -13.49 0.59 4.98
C ASP A 147 -14.58 1.46 4.35
N ILE A 148 -15.19 2.32 5.14
CA ILE A 148 -16.23 3.27 4.71
C ILE A 148 -15.88 4.68 5.20
N SER A 149 -16.48 5.68 4.57
CA SER A 149 -16.36 7.06 5.04
C SER A 149 -17.22 7.32 6.28
N ALA A 150 -16.93 8.41 6.99
CA ALA A 150 -17.75 8.83 8.14
C ALA A 150 -19.21 9.07 7.75
N ASP A 151 -19.46 9.68 6.58
CA ASP A 151 -20.82 9.94 6.10
C ASP A 151 -21.57 8.64 5.85
N GLU A 152 -20.95 7.65 5.20
CA GLU A 152 -21.50 6.33 4.95
C GLU A 152 -21.76 5.56 6.27
N TYR A 153 -20.89 5.73 7.27
CA TYR A 153 -21.06 5.13 8.59
C TYR A 153 -22.37 5.56 9.25
N TYR A 154 -22.65 6.86 9.29
CA TYR A 154 -23.88 7.40 9.89
C TYR A 154 -25.11 7.09 9.04
N GLU A 155 -24.99 7.02 7.72
CA GLU A 155 -26.10 6.70 6.83
C GLU A 155 -26.53 5.24 6.96
N LEU A 156 -25.57 4.34 7.20
CA LEU A 156 -25.80 2.89 7.24
C LEU A 156 -26.04 2.36 8.66
N GLU A 157 -25.99 3.21 9.67
CA GLU A 157 -26.19 2.81 11.06
C GLU A 157 -27.60 2.23 11.27
N GLY A 158 -27.65 0.98 11.78
CA GLY A 158 -28.91 0.27 12.05
C GLY A 158 -29.46 -0.54 10.88
N GLU A 159 -28.86 -0.47 9.71
CA GLU A 159 -29.23 -1.34 8.59
C GLU A 159 -28.82 -2.78 8.87
N LYS A 160 -29.70 -3.74 8.61
CA LYS A 160 -29.47 -5.16 8.86
C LYS A 160 -28.97 -5.92 7.63
N GLN A 161 -29.28 -5.40 6.45
CA GLN A 161 -28.90 -6.01 5.19
C GLN A 161 -28.58 -4.92 4.20
N ILE A 162 -27.45 -5.04 3.52
CA ILE A 162 -27.00 -4.07 2.53
C ILE A 162 -26.47 -4.83 1.33
N LYS A 163 -26.87 -4.38 0.15
CA LYS A 163 -26.35 -4.91 -1.10
C LYS A 163 -25.24 -4.00 -1.61
N VAL A 164 -24.04 -4.55 -1.79
CA VAL A 164 -22.87 -3.80 -2.21
C VAL A 164 -22.27 -4.36 -3.49
N LEU A 165 -21.78 -3.48 -4.34
CA LEU A 165 -20.89 -3.83 -5.45
C LEU A 165 -19.46 -3.57 -4.94
N CYS A 166 -18.63 -4.60 -4.87
CA CYS A 166 -17.30 -4.52 -4.25
C CYS A 166 -16.25 -5.38 -4.94
N TYR A 167 -15.01 -5.11 -4.60
CA TYR A 167 -13.88 -5.99 -4.86
C TYR A 167 -13.58 -6.80 -3.59
N PRO A 168 -13.91 -8.10 -3.58
CA PRO A 168 -13.95 -8.87 -2.33
C PRO A 168 -12.57 -9.14 -1.71
N ARG A 169 -11.49 -9.15 -2.51
CA ARG A 169 -10.14 -9.45 -1.99
C ARG A 169 -9.41 -8.24 -1.43
N THR A 170 -9.68 -7.07 -2.00
CA THR A 170 -9.18 -5.78 -1.50
C THR A 170 -10.15 -5.14 -0.51
N GLU A 171 -11.33 -5.76 -0.32
CA GLU A 171 -12.35 -5.27 0.61
C GLU A 171 -12.74 -3.81 0.33
N ARG A 172 -12.93 -3.47 -0.97
CA ARG A 172 -13.27 -2.13 -1.41
C ARG A 172 -14.67 -2.07 -2.01
N ILE A 173 -15.53 -1.25 -1.42
CA ILE A 173 -16.87 -0.98 -1.95
C ILE A 173 -16.76 0.00 -3.11
N LEU A 174 -17.40 -0.33 -4.22
CA LEU A 174 -17.53 0.56 -5.37
C LEU A 174 -18.82 1.36 -5.31
N LYS A 175 -19.89 0.72 -4.83
CA LYS A 175 -21.22 1.32 -4.76
C LYS A 175 -22.12 0.54 -3.83
N PHE A 176 -22.96 1.25 -3.08
CA PHE A 176 -24.14 0.73 -2.39
C PHE A 176 -25.31 0.61 -3.36
N LEU A 177 -26.14 -0.45 -3.30
CA LEU A 177 -27.20 -0.79 -4.25
C LEU A 177 -28.56 -0.87 -3.58
#